data_b0c2f4597b35e9b69ca52218eb620833
#
_entry.id   b0c2f4597b35e9b69ca52218eb620833
#
_cell.length_a   1.000
_cell.length_b   1.000
_cell.length_c   1.000
_cell.angle_alpha   90.00
_cell.angle_beta   90.00
_cell.angle_gamma   90.00
#
_symmetry.space_group_name_H-M   'P 1'
#
loop_
_entity.id
_entity.type
_entity.pdbx_description
1 polymer ?
#
loop_
_entity_poly.entity_id
_entity_poly.type
_entity_poly.pdbx_seq_one_letter_code
_entity_poly.pdbx_strand_id
1 'polypeptide(L)'
;MNAGVIIERGASPWQIFQQGPEGTAPIRLEGTYHLVRLSQELPLAFSQVPPAKAVIKARVALESTGESVIPWTECEIPSEGTWRVTFPAVPAGGLYRLETTMTYEGWDGLSCTRGDMVHHVGVGDVFVIAGQSNAAGRAKDPVADDPEPGVSVLRPSGRWDLASHPLGETTGAVYVGHYENHNPGHSPWLHFAKRLKRELGYPIGLVPCAYGGAPLRWWNPEENGALTQNMLEMLGDYDIHPKAVLWVQGEAEGYENSAETYLDRFTAFVRAVREALGQPELPFLTVQINRCAETKDEALDRQWGIVREAQRMAAHVIPHVCCVPSADLALYDFIHNSAEG
;
A
#
# COMPACT_ATOMS: atom_id res chain seq x y z
N MET A 1 -31.26 14.94 -2.93
CA MET A 1 -30.38 14.58 -1.79
C MET A 1 -30.54 13.07 -1.57
N ASN A 2 -29.44 12.32 -1.59
CA ASN A 2 -29.52 10.89 -1.28
C ASN A 2 -29.76 10.73 0.22
N ALA A 3 -30.73 9.90 0.58
CA ALA A 3 -30.98 9.54 1.97
C ALA A 3 -30.02 8.41 2.37
N GLY A 4 -29.61 8.38 3.61
CA GLY A 4 -28.83 7.28 4.15
C GLY A 4 -27.54 7.71 4.85
N VAL A 5 -26.65 6.75 5.05
CA VAL A 5 -25.34 6.92 5.67
C VAL A 5 -24.28 6.88 4.58
N ILE A 6 -23.37 7.84 4.59
CA ILE A 6 -22.26 7.97 3.62
C ILE A 6 -20.94 7.80 4.37
N ILE A 7 -20.08 6.95 3.88
CA ILE A 7 -18.69 6.79 4.36
C ILE A 7 -17.81 7.75 3.54
N GLU A 8 -17.18 8.73 4.20
CA GLU A 8 -16.34 9.72 3.52
C GLU A 8 -14.85 9.47 3.72
N ARG A 9 -14.48 8.89 4.86
CA ARG A 9 -13.08 8.65 5.23
C ARG A 9 -12.90 7.36 6.03
N GLY A 10 -11.65 6.90 6.02
CA GLY A 10 -11.16 5.83 6.91
C GLY A 10 -10.94 4.49 6.22
N ALA A 11 -11.60 4.22 5.12
CA ALA A 11 -11.34 3.04 4.31
C ALA A 11 -11.71 3.28 2.85
N SER A 12 -11.02 2.59 1.96
CA SER A 12 -11.32 2.54 0.52
C SER A 12 -11.36 1.08 0.03
N PRO A 13 -12.04 0.80 -1.08
CA PRO A 13 -12.00 -0.53 -1.67
C PRO A 13 -10.56 -0.99 -1.93
N TRP A 14 -10.30 -2.28 -1.70
CA TRP A 14 -9.00 -2.93 -1.84
C TRP A 14 -7.92 -2.49 -0.84
N GLN A 15 -8.23 -1.62 0.11
CA GLN A 15 -7.25 -1.18 1.11
C GLN A 15 -6.84 -2.32 2.02
N ILE A 16 -5.53 -2.47 2.23
CA ILE A 16 -4.96 -3.34 3.25
C ILE A 16 -4.44 -2.48 4.40
N PHE A 17 -4.98 -2.71 5.59
CA PHE A 17 -4.50 -2.10 6.83
C PHE A 17 -3.35 -2.92 7.38
N GLN A 18 -2.22 -2.26 7.68
CA GLN A 18 -1.09 -2.94 8.31
C GLN A 18 -1.48 -3.45 9.68
N GLN A 19 -1.31 -4.74 9.92
CA GLN A 19 -1.53 -5.35 11.23
C GLN A 19 -0.42 -4.97 12.23
N GLY A 20 -0.81 -4.85 13.49
CA GLY A 20 0.11 -4.77 14.61
C GLY A 20 0.61 -6.15 15.08
N PRO A 21 1.45 -6.17 16.15
CA PRO A 21 2.01 -7.41 16.70
C PRO A 21 0.96 -8.44 17.14
N GLU A 22 -0.23 -7.98 17.52
CA GLU A 22 -1.35 -8.83 17.98
C GLU A 22 -2.15 -9.45 16.82
N GLY A 23 -1.72 -9.27 15.58
CA GLY A 23 -2.45 -9.74 14.40
C GLY A 23 -3.77 -9.02 14.16
N THR A 24 -3.87 -7.75 14.53
CA THR A 24 -5.05 -6.90 14.35
C THR A 24 -4.66 -5.52 13.83
N ALA A 25 -5.62 -4.79 13.25
CA ALA A 25 -5.46 -3.38 12.95
C ALA A 25 -6.68 -2.57 13.40
N PRO A 26 -6.50 -1.31 13.85
CA PRO A 26 -7.61 -0.40 14.06
C PRO A 26 -8.15 0.08 12.71
N ILE A 27 -9.49 0.13 12.58
CA ILE A 27 -10.16 0.75 11.43
C ILE A 27 -11.10 1.82 11.95
N ARG A 28 -10.89 3.05 11.52
CA ARG A 28 -11.73 4.19 11.86
C ARG A 28 -12.51 4.62 10.62
N LEU A 29 -13.82 4.81 10.76
CA LEU A 29 -14.69 5.32 9.71
C LEU A 29 -15.33 6.62 10.17
N GLU A 30 -15.46 7.56 9.24
CA GLU A 30 -16.16 8.82 9.44
C GLU A 30 -16.99 9.16 8.21
N GLY A 31 -18.07 9.89 8.42
CA GLY A 31 -18.90 10.33 7.31
C GLY A 31 -20.11 11.14 7.73
N THR A 32 -21.04 11.22 6.82
CA THR A 32 -22.26 11.99 6.97
C THR A 32 -23.50 11.10 6.90
N TYR A 33 -24.61 11.60 7.44
CA TYR A 33 -25.90 10.93 7.29
C TYR A 33 -27.00 11.95 6.99
N HIS A 34 -27.99 11.50 6.22
CA HIS A 34 -29.13 12.32 5.86
C HIS A 34 -30.43 11.58 6.13
N LEU A 35 -31.26 12.16 6.96
CA LEU A 35 -32.61 11.68 7.17
C LEU A 35 -33.50 12.06 5.98
N VAL A 36 -34.33 11.13 5.51
CA VAL A 36 -35.37 11.46 4.53
C VAL A 36 -36.40 12.35 5.20
N ARG A 37 -36.42 13.61 4.87
CA ARG A 37 -37.58 14.46 5.17
C ARG A 37 -38.61 14.22 4.08
N LEU A 38 -39.63 13.43 4.36
CA LEU A 38 -40.84 13.29 3.52
C LEU A 38 -41.65 14.59 3.43
N SER A 39 -41.04 15.76 3.64
CA SER A 39 -41.66 16.98 4.11
C SER A 39 -42.14 17.97 3.06
N GLN A 40 -41.94 17.74 1.77
CA GLN A 40 -42.39 18.76 0.81
C GLN A 40 -43.72 18.46 0.12
N GLU A 41 -44.23 17.24 0.26
CA GLU A 41 -45.50 16.84 -0.38
C GLU A 41 -46.60 16.37 0.60
N LEU A 42 -46.33 16.37 1.91
CA LEU A 42 -47.33 15.98 2.92
C LEU A 42 -48.07 17.19 3.47
N PRO A 43 -49.37 17.04 3.83
CA PRO A 43 -50.15 18.11 4.44
C PRO A 43 -49.44 18.69 5.69
N LEU A 44 -49.58 20.00 5.90
CA LEU A 44 -49.01 20.81 6.98
C LEU A 44 -49.11 20.19 8.38
N ALA A 45 -50.08 19.29 8.62
CA ALA A 45 -50.23 18.55 9.88
C ALA A 45 -49.06 17.63 10.22
N PHE A 46 -48.26 17.21 9.25
CA PHE A 46 -47.09 16.31 9.45
C PHE A 46 -45.76 17.07 9.49
N SER A 47 -45.74 18.37 9.23
CA SER A 47 -44.52 19.19 9.27
C SER A 47 -44.03 19.52 10.69
N GLN A 48 -44.78 19.16 11.73
CA GLN A 48 -44.48 19.45 13.14
C GLN A 48 -43.89 18.26 13.89
N VAL A 49 -43.59 17.12 13.22
CA VAL A 49 -42.95 16.01 13.87
C VAL A 49 -41.45 16.38 14.10
N PRO A 50 -40.99 16.37 15.36
CA PRO A 50 -39.58 16.64 15.64
C PRO A 50 -38.68 15.69 14.86
N PRO A 51 -37.45 16.11 14.44
CA PRO A 51 -36.53 15.24 13.74
C PRO A 51 -36.25 14.02 14.62
N ALA A 52 -36.54 12.87 14.08
CA ALA A 52 -36.31 11.61 14.77
C ALA A 52 -34.82 11.45 15.11
N LYS A 53 -34.53 10.92 16.30
CA LYS A 53 -33.16 10.60 16.70
C LYS A 53 -32.66 9.44 15.83
N ALA A 54 -31.67 9.72 14.99
CA ALA A 54 -31.00 8.69 14.20
C ALA A 54 -30.05 7.88 15.08
N VAL A 55 -30.04 6.56 14.89
CA VAL A 55 -29.02 5.66 15.42
C VAL A 55 -28.30 5.06 14.23
N ILE A 56 -27.01 5.37 14.12
CA ILE A 56 -26.14 4.85 13.07
C ILE A 56 -25.33 3.71 13.63
N LYS A 57 -25.24 2.63 12.89
CA LYS A 57 -24.43 1.47 13.26
C LYS A 57 -23.53 1.07 12.08
N ALA A 58 -22.37 0.56 12.41
CA ALA A 58 -21.44 -0.03 11.45
C ALA A 58 -20.99 -1.41 11.93
N ARG A 59 -20.57 -2.28 11.00
CA ARG A 59 -20.00 -3.59 11.29
C ARG A 59 -18.89 -3.97 10.33
N VAL A 60 -18.09 -4.95 10.73
CA VAL A 60 -17.13 -5.64 9.85
C VAL A 60 -17.66 -7.05 9.60
N ALA A 61 -17.84 -7.41 8.34
CA ALA A 61 -18.30 -8.73 7.93
C ALA A 61 -17.34 -9.38 6.94
N LEU A 62 -17.19 -10.70 6.98
CA LEU A 62 -16.51 -11.45 5.91
C LEU A 62 -17.28 -11.28 4.62
N GLU A 63 -16.60 -10.92 3.55
CA GLU A 63 -17.22 -10.68 2.25
C GLU A 63 -17.75 -11.96 1.62
N SER A 64 -17.06 -13.08 1.83
CA SER A 64 -17.40 -14.38 1.27
C SER A 64 -18.66 -15.02 1.85
N THR A 65 -18.93 -14.80 3.14
CA THR A 65 -20.04 -15.44 3.87
C THR A 65 -21.08 -14.45 4.40
N GLY A 66 -20.70 -13.16 4.55
CA GLY A 66 -21.52 -12.16 5.23
C GLY A 66 -21.54 -12.30 6.76
N GLU A 67 -20.76 -13.24 7.30
CA GLU A 67 -20.63 -13.43 8.76
C GLU A 67 -19.99 -12.20 9.41
N SER A 68 -20.56 -11.74 10.53
CA SER A 68 -20.01 -10.62 11.29
C SER A 68 -18.75 -11.02 12.02
N VAL A 69 -17.64 -10.40 11.68
CA VAL A 69 -16.37 -10.46 12.43
C VAL A 69 -16.40 -9.49 13.60
N ILE A 70 -16.91 -8.28 13.39
CA ILE A 70 -17.28 -7.36 14.43
C ILE A 70 -18.76 -7.04 14.25
N PRO A 71 -19.59 -7.24 15.30
CA PRO A 71 -21.03 -7.04 15.20
C PRO A 71 -21.39 -5.57 15.01
N TRP A 72 -22.69 -5.32 14.73
CA TRP A 72 -23.21 -3.98 14.62
C TRP A 72 -22.91 -3.14 15.86
N THR A 73 -22.05 -2.15 15.71
CA THR A 73 -21.57 -1.23 16.72
C THR A 73 -22.20 0.14 16.49
N GLU A 74 -22.75 0.73 17.55
CA GLU A 74 -23.33 2.07 17.47
C GLU A 74 -22.23 3.11 17.26
N CYS A 75 -22.44 4.00 16.29
CA CYS A 75 -21.51 5.06 15.93
C CYS A 75 -21.75 6.30 16.81
N GLU A 76 -20.68 7.03 17.10
CA GLU A 76 -20.80 8.34 17.73
C GLU A 76 -21.34 9.36 16.71
N ILE A 77 -22.17 10.29 17.20
CA ILE A 77 -22.70 11.43 16.46
C ILE A 77 -22.10 12.70 17.06
N PRO A 78 -20.89 13.14 16.61
CA PRO A 78 -20.24 14.33 17.17
C PRO A 78 -21.00 15.62 16.93
N SER A 79 -21.71 15.70 15.82
CA SER A 79 -22.64 16.80 15.48
C SER A 79 -23.76 16.29 14.60
N GLU A 80 -24.85 17.06 14.49
CA GLU A 80 -25.95 16.70 13.60
C GLU A 80 -25.45 16.51 12.16
N GLY A 81 -25.83 15.41 11.53
CA GLY A 81 -25.46 15.06 10.15
C GLY A 81 -24.09 14.41 10.00
N THR A 82 -23.30 14.22 11.07
CA THR A 82 -22.00 13.56 11.02
C THR A 82 -21.96 12.34 11.95
N TRP A 83 -21.14 11.36 11.61
CA TRP A 83 -20.93 10.17 12.41
C TRP A 83 -19.49 9.69 12.32
N ARG A 84 -19.06 8.92 13.33
CA ARG A 84 -17.78 8.21 13.35
C ARG A 84 -17.85 6.94 14.17
N VAL A 85 -16.99 5.98 13.82
CA VAL A 85 -16.79 4.75 14.59
C VAL A 85 -15.34 4.32 14.51
N THR A 86 -14.84 3.67 15.55
CA THR A 86 -13.53 3.02 15.55
C THR A 86 -13.73 1.56 15.91
N PHE A 87 -13.23 0.67 15.06
CA PHE A 87 -13.06 -0.74 15.35
C PHE A 87 -11.61 -0.93 15.81
N PRO A 88 -11.35 -1.08 17.11
CA PRO A 88 -9.98 -0.98 17.64
C PRO A 88 -9.08 -2.16 17.26
N ALA A 89 -9.64 -3.32 16.95
CA ALA A 89 -8.91 -4.55 16.71
C ALA A 89 -9.63 -5.43 15.68
N VAL A 90 -9.54 -5.05 14.40
CA VAL A 90 -10.00 -5.92 13.32
C VAL A 90 -8.93 -6.98 13.07
N PRO A 91 -9.25 -8.29 13.13
CA PRO A 91 -8.25 -9.34 13.01
C PRO A 91 -7.60 -9.37 11.62
N ALA A 92 -6.37 -9.87 11.55
CA ALA A 92 -5.71 -10.15 10.27
C ALA A 92 -6.54 -11.16 9.47
N GLY A 93 -6.75 -10.86 8.20
CA GLY A 93 -7.61 -11.65 7.33
C GLY A 93 -8.45 -10.79 6.40
N GLY A 94 -9.58 -11.29 6.01
CA GLY A 94 -10.50 -10.69 5.03
C GLY A 94 -10.61 -11.60 3.80
N LEU A 95 -11.11 -11.15 2.67
CA LEU A 95 -11.55 -9.75 2.49
C LEU A 95 -12.81 -9.45 3.31
N TYR A 96 -12.86 -8.26 3.83
CA TYR A 96 -13.94 -7.74 4.64
C TYR A 96 -14.81 -6.75 3.85
N ARG A 97 -16.05 -6.68 4.29
CA ARG A 97 -17.00 -5.64 3.91
C ARG A 97 -17.28 -4.80 5.16
N LEU A 98 -17.05 -3.49 5.06
CA LEU A 98 -17.42 -2.52 6.09
C LEU A 98 -18.81 -2.01 5.74
N GLU A 99 -19.79 -2.27 6.57
CA GLU A 99 -21.19 -1.97 6.31
C GLU A 99 -21.72 -0.95 7.29
N THR A 100 -22.59 -0.07 6.82
CA THR A 100 -23.32 0.88 7.66
C THR A 100 -24.83 0.74 7.53
N THR A 101 -25.53 1.14 8.57
CA THR A 101 -26.99 1.21 8.58
C THR A 101 -27.45 2.36 9.48
N MET A 102 -28.63 2.87 9.23
CA MET A 102 -29.28 3.88 10.05
C MET A 102 -30.68 3.42 10.40
N THR A 103 -31.03 3.54 11.67
CA THR A 103 -32.41 3.42 12.14
C THR A 103 -32.87 4.77 12.68
N TYR A 104 -34.09 5.12 12.46
CA TYR A 104 -34.70 6.32 12.99
C TYR A 104 -36.19 6.08 13.23
N GLU A 105 -36.76 6.79 14.21
CA GLU A 105 -38.18 6.74 14.50
C GLU A 105 -38.88 7.84 13.68
N GLY A 106 -39.67 7.42 12.70
CA GLY A 106 -40.48 8.29 11.88
C GLY A 106 -41.94 8.41 12.35
N TRP A 107 -42.77 9.14 11.64
CA TRP A 107 -44.17 9.29 11.95
C TRP A 107 -44.98 7.99 11.87
N ASP A 108 -44.51 7.03 11.11
CA ASP A 108 -45.08 5.70 10.88
C ASP A 108 -44.41 4.57 11.68
N GLY A 109 -43.49 4.92 12.59
CA GLY A 109 -42.74 3.99 13.43
C GLY A 109 -41.25 3.92 13.10
N LEU A 110 -40.64 2.79 13.44
CA LEU A 110 -39.20 2.59 13.25
C LEU A 110 -38.87 2.29 11.79
N SER A 111 -38.05 3.14 11.20
CA SER A 111 -37.50 2.96 9.85
C SER A 111 -36.05 2.52 9.90
N CYS A 112 -35.62 1.66 8.97
CA CYS A 112 -34.25 1.20 8.81
C CYS A 112 -33.79 1.43 7.36
N THR A 113 -32.64 2.07 7.21
CA THR A 113 -32.05 2.35 5.90
C THR A 113 -30.65 1.78 5.85
N ARG A 114 -30.35 1.00 4.81
CA ARG A 114 -28.98 0.56 4.52
C ARG A 114 -28.15 1.76 4.08
N GLY A 115 -26.94 1.88 4.63
CA GLY A 115 -25.98 2.91 4.26
C GLY A 115 -24.92 2.40 3.27
N ASP A 116 -23.91 3.21 3.06
CA ASP A 116 -22.74 2.87 2.25
C ASP A 116 -22.00 1.64 2.78
N MET A 117 -21.28 1.03 1.87
CA MET A 117 -20.39 -0.09 2.17
C MET A 117 -19.06 0.08 1.45
N VAL A 118 -17.99 -0.34 2.11
CA VAL A 118 -16.67 -0.48 1.49
C VAL A 118 -16.35 -1.97 1.37
N HIS A 119 -16.02 -2.39 0.16
CA HIS A 119 -15.72 -3.77 -0.20
C HIS A 119 -14.22 -4.03 -0.31
N HIS A 120 -13.85 -5.31 -0.24
CA HIS A 120 -12.50 -5.82 -0.48
C HIS A 120 -11.45 -5.25 0.48
N VAL A 121 -11.84 -4.93 1.71
CA VAL A 121 -10.92 -4.45 2.74
C VAL A 121 -10.20 -5.62 3.40
N GLY A 122 -8.90 -5.49 3.62
CA GLY A 122 -8.11 -6.51 4.31
C GLY A 122 -7.33 -5.95 5.49
N VAL A 123 -6.94 -6.83 6.40
CA VAL A 123 -5.94 -6.58 7.44
C VAL A 123 -4.82 -7.59 7.26
N GLY A 124 -3.59 -7.12 7.12
CA GLY A 124 -2.44 -7.97 6.85
C GLY A 124 -1.14 -7.18 6.82
N ASP A 125 -0.19 -7.60 6.00
CA ASP A 125 1.10 -6.94 5.90
C ASP A 125 1.21 -6.07 4.66
N VAL A 126 1.74 -4.85 4.83
CA VAL A 126 1.97 -3.89 3.75
C VAL A 126 3.47 -3.72 3.53
N PHE A 127 3.90 -3.86 2.27
CA PHE A 127 5.30 -3.74 1.86
C PHE A 127 5.51 -2.56 0.92
N VAL A 128 6.58 -1.81 1.17
CA VAL A 128 7.02 -0.74 0.25
C VAL A 128 8.01 -1.33 -0.75
N ILE A 129 7.82 -1.04 -2.02
CA ILE A 129 8.74 -1.38 -3.10
C ILE A 129 9.52 -0.12 -3.47
N ALA A 130 10.82 -0.11 -3.23
CA ALA A 130 11.68 1.03 -3.48
C ALA A 130 12.95 0.63 -4.25
N GLY A 131 13.59 1.59 -4.90
CA GLY A 131 14.78 1.35 -5.71
C GLY A 131 14.65 1.89 -7.12
N GLN A 132 15.16 1.14 -8.11
CA GLN A 132 15.15 1.59 -9.50
C GLN A 132 14.39 0.64 -10.44
N SER A 133 14.77 0.56 -11.69
CA SER A 133 14.02 -0.12 -12.74
C SER A 133 13.70 -1.59 -12.47
N ASN A 134 14.62 -2.36 -11.90
CA ASN A 134 14.37 -3.76 -11.52
C ASN A 134 13.37 -3.87 -10.37
N ALA A 135 13.30 -2.89 -9.47
CA ALA A 135 12.25 -2.82 -8.47
C ALA A 135 10.89 -2.41 -9.07
N ALA A 136 10.88 -1.44 -9.98
CA ALA A 136 9.66 -0.98 -10.66
C ALA A 136 9.03 -2.05 -11.56
N GLY A 137 9.86 -2.92 -12.15
CA GLY A 137 9.47 -3.95 -13.11
C GLY A 137 9.69 -3.51 -14.57
N ARG A 138 10.49 -4.31 -15.29
CA ARG A 138 10.86 -4.05 -16.70
C ARG A 138 10.66 -5.25 -17.62
N ALA A 139 10.38 -6.42 -17.07
CA ALA A 139 10.19 -7.61 -17.88
C ALA A 139 9.00 -7.45 -18.85
N LYS A 140 9.20 -7.82 -20.12
CA LYS A 140 8.21 -7.72 -21.19
C LYS A 140 7.84 -9.07 -21.79
N ASP A 141 8.61 -10.09 -21.49
CA ASP A 141 8.35 -11.46 -21.93
C ASP A 141 7.05 -11.95 -21.28
N PRO A 142 6.28 -12.78 -21.98
CA PRO A 142 5.01 -13.28 -21.47
C PRO A 142 5.18 -14.08 -20.16
N VAL A 143 4.36 -13.76 -19.18
CA VAL A 143 4.27 -14.54 -17.94
C VAL A 143 2.80 -14.59 -17.48
N ALA A 144 2.42 -15.74 -16.95
CA ALA A 144 1.11 -15.91 -16.31
C ALA A 144 1.21 -15.51 -14.83
N ASP A 145 0.95 -14.26 -14.53
CA ASP A 145 0.92 -13.71 -13.18
C ASP A 145 -0.36 -12.90 -12.95
N ASP A 146 -1.50 -13.61 -13.03
CA ASP A 146 -2.82 -13.00 -12.92
C ASP A 146 -3.08 -12.40 -11.54
N PRO A 147 -3.89 -11.33 -11.44
CA PRO A 147 -4.35 -10.77 -10.18
C PRO A 147 -5.03 -11.80 -9.27
N GLU A 148 -4.83 -11.69 -7.96
CA GLU A 148 -5.43 -12.59 -6.98
C GLU A 148 -6.07 -11.78 -5.84
N PRO A 149 -7.38 -11.95 -5.54
CA PRO A 149 -8.03 -11.27 -4.41
C PRO A 149 -7.28 -11.50 -3.10
N GLY A 150 -7.11 -10.41 -2.33
CA GLY A 150 -6.28 -10.40 -1.12
C GLY A 150 -4.82 -10.03 -1.38
N VAL A 151 -4.44 -9.71 -2.61
CA VAL A 151 -3.22 -8.98 -2.94
C VAL A 151 -3.61 -7.65 -3.55
N SER A 152 -3.30 -6.57 -2.86
CA SER A 152 -3.70 -5.21 -3.23
C SER A 152 -2.48 -4.32 -3.46
N VAL A 153 -2.68 -3.26 -4.22
CA VAL A 153 -1.65 -2.26 -4.51
C VAL A 153 -2.19 -0.85 -4.26
N LEU A 154 -1.42 -0.02 -3.58
CA LEU A 154 -1.65 1.41 -3.55
C LEU A 154 -1.00 2.05 -4.77
N ARG A 155 -1.78 2.39 -5.78
CA ARG A 155 -1.29 2.99 -7.03
C ARG A 155 -0.69 4.38 -6.79
N PRO A 156 0.26 4.83 -7.63
CA PRO A 156 0.76 6.22 -7.60
C PRO A 156 -0.33 7.29 -7.75
N SER A 157 -1.51 6.92 -8.25
CA SER A 157 -2.71 7.77 -8.28
C SER A 157 -3.37 7.99 -6.91
N GLY A 158 -2.82 7.42 -5.83
CA GLY A 158 -3.40 7.50 -4.51
C GLY A 158 -4.64 6.62 -4.31
N ARG A 159 -4.84 5.58 -5.12
CA ARG A 159 -5.96 4.65 -4.99
C ARG A 159 -5.49 3.23 -4.73
N TRP A 160 -6.09 2.59 -3.75
CA TRP A 160 -5.98 1.15 -3.59
C TRP A 160 -6.72 0.42 -4.72
N ASP A 161 -6.14 -0.67 -5.17
CA ASP A 161 -6.66 -1.50 -6.27
C ASP A 161 -6.25 -2.96 -6.09
N LEU A 162 -6.92 -3.88 -6.79
CA LEU A 162 -6.46 -5.24 -6.95
C LEU A 162 -5.09 -5.22 -7.67
N ALA A 163 -4.08 -5.85 -7.07
CA ALA A 163 -2.73 -5.80 -7.61
C ALA A 163 -2.64 -6.51 -8.97
N SER A 164 -2.16 -5.79 -9.96
CA SER A 164 -1.92 -6.28 -11.32
C SER A 164 -0.73 -5.57 -11.95
N HIS A 165 -0.05 -6.23 -12.87
CA HIS A 165 1.01 -5.59 -13.64
C HIS A 165 0.49 -4.54 -14.64
N PRO A 166 1.25 -3.46 -14.85
CA PRO A 166 2.41 -3.03 -14.07
C PRO A 166 1.97 -2.48 -12.71
N LEU A 167 2.68 -2.83 -11.63
CA LEU A 167 2.33 -2.37 -10.27
C LEU A 167 2.45 -0.85 -10.14
N GLY A 168 3.51 -0.26 -10.69
CA GLY A 168 3.79 1.17 -10.70
C GLY A 168 3.13 1.91 -11.87
N GLU A 169 1.91 1.55 -12.27
CA GLU A 169 1.15 2.24 -13.30
C GLU A 169 0.88 3.69 -12.86
N THR A 170 1.19 4.67 -13.74
CA THR A 170 1.27 6.09 -13.37
C THR A 170 0.15 6.96 -13.90
N THR A 171 -0.89 6.39 -14.52
CA THR A 171 -2.06 7.16 -14.97
C THR A 171 -2.72 7.86 -13.78
N GLY A 172 -2.79 9.19 -13.87
CA GLY A 172 -3.34 10.01 -12.80
C GLY A 172 -2.47 10.06 -11.53
N ALA A 173 -1.17 9.81 -11.64
CA ALA A 173 -0.26 9.88 -10.50
C ALA A 173 -0.30 11.26 -9.83
N VAL A 174 -0.44 11.25 -8.50
CA VAL A 174 -0.42 12.44 -7.64
C VAL A 174 0.92 12.60 -6.93
N TYR A 175 1.64 11.51 -6.76
CA TYR A 175 2.98 11.49 -6.15
C TYR A 175 4.04 11.59 -7.26
N VAL A 176 4.52 12.80 -7.52
CA VAL A 176 5.36 13.15 -8.68
C VAL A 176 6.68 12.38 -8.72
N GLY A 177 7.27 12.06 -7.56
CA GLY A 177 8.49 11.27 -7.47
C GLY A 177 8.34 9.82 -7.97
N HIS A 178 7.12 9.31 -8.07
CA HIS A 178 6.82 7.98 -8.60
C HIS A 178 6.33 8.00 -10.06
N TYR A 179 6.36 9.17 -10.69
CA TYR A 179 5.96 9.31 -12.09
C TYR A 179 7.03 8.73 -13.01
N GLU A 180 6.91 7.46 -13.26
CA GLU A 180 7.77 6.70 -14.15
C GLU A 180 7.03 6.42 -15.45
N ASN A 181 7.30 7.17 -16.51
CA ASN A 181 6.68 6.95 -17.82
C ASN A 181 7.55 6.15 -18.81
N HIS A 182 8.61 5.48 -18.33
CA HIS A 182 9.50 4.65 -19.14
C HIS A 182 9.09 3.18 -19.08
N ASN A 183 8.12 2.81 -19.93
CA ASN A 183 7.91 1.43 -20.35
C ASN A 183 7.82 0.39 -19.21
N PRO A 184 6.88 0.54 -18.26
CA PRO A 184 6.73 -0.39 -17.16
C PRO A 184 6.41 -1.80 -17.65
N GLY A 185 6.85 -2.81 -16.91
CA GLY A 185 6.65 -4.23 -17.21
C GLY A 185 6.30 -5.04 -15.96
N HIS A 186 6.54 -6.33 -16.05
CA HIS A 186 6.39 -7.24 -14.91
C HIS A 186 7.49 -6.99 -13.86
N SER A 187 7.14 -7.22 -12.60
CA SER A 187 8.05 -7.21 -11.47
C SER A 187 7.83 -8.47 -10.62
N PRO A 188 8.77 -8.88 -9.77
CA PRO A 188 8.62 -10.07 -8.94
C PRO A 188 7.58 -9.91 -7.82
N TRP A 189 7.14 -8.69 -7.55
CA TRP A 189 6.42 -8.37 -6.32
C TRP A 189 4.98 -8.87 -6.27
N LEU A 190 4.30 -9.00 -7.42
CA LEU A 190 2.97 -9.63 -7.44
C LEU A 190 3.07 -11.10 -7.09
N HIS A 191 4.03 -11.82 -7.66
CA HIS A 191 4.29 -13.22 -7.33
C HIS A 191 4.72 -13.40 -5.87
N PHE A 192 5.63 -12.55 -5.38
CA PHE A 192 6.03 -12.49 -3.97
C PHE A 192 4.82 -12.35 -3.04
N ALA A 193 3.95 -11.37 -3.31
CA ALA A 193 2.79 -11.11 -2.46
C ALA A 193 1.76 -12.27 -2.50
N LYS A 194 1.52 -12.87 -3.65
CA LYS A 194 0.64 -14.05 -3.79
C LYS A 194 1.18 -15.26 -3.02
N ARG A 195 2.49 -15.49 -3.10
CA ARG A 195 3.13 -16.56 -2.36
C ARG A 195 3.06 -16.31 -0.85
N LEU A 196 3.41 -15.10 -0.43
CA LEU A 196 3.39 -14.72 0.98
C LEU A 196 1.98 -14.81 1.57
N LYS A 197 0.96 -14.32 0.86
CA LYS A 197 -0.45 -14.48 1.24
C LYS A 197 -0.84 -15.94 1.47
N ARG A 198 -0.40 -16.84 0.58
CA ARG A 198 -0.72 -18.29 0.72
C ARG A 198 -0.04 -18.91 1.93
N GLU A 199 1.18 -18.51 2.23
CA GLU A 199 1.95 -19.04 3.38
C GLU A 199 1.47 -18.46 4.71
N LEU A 200 1.08 -17.19 4.76
CA LEU A 200 0.67 -16.50 5.98
C LEU A 200 -0.83 -16.56 6.26
N GLY A 201 -1.64 -16.77 5.23
CA GLY A 201 -3.10 -16.90 5.35
C GLY A 201 -3.87 -15.59 5.50
N TYR A 202 -3.24 -14.43 5.24
CA TYR A 202 -3.87 -13.12 5.29
C TYR A 202 -3.48 -12.23 4.10
N PRO A 203 -4.23 -11.14 3.82
CA PRO A 203 -3.98 -10.25 2.70
C PRO A 203 -2.63 -9.54 2.75
N ILE A 204 -2.10 -9.21 1.57
CA ILE A 204 -0.84 -8.48 1.39
C ILE A 204 -1.09 -7.20 0.58
N GLY A 205 -0.57 -6.08 1.09
CA GLY A 205 -0.56 -4.78 0.42
C GLY A 205 0.81 -4.44 -0.15
N LEU A 206 0.84 -3.83 -1.32
CA LEU A 206 2.05 -3.37 -2.00
C LEU A 206 1.99 -1.86 -2.25
N VAL A 207 3.07 -1.15 -1.98
CA VAL A 207 3.21 0.30 -2.21
C VAL A 207 4.41 0.52 -3.14
N PRO A 208 4.20 0.63 -4.47
CA PRO A 208 5.27 0.82 -5.43
C PRO A 208 5.76 2.27 -5.41
N CYS A 209 7.02 2.47 -5.01
CA CYS A 209 7.71 3.74 -4.95
C CYS A 209 8.97 3.79 -5.82
N ALA A 210 9.32 2.69 -6.52
CA ALA A 210 10.54 2.61 -7.30
C ALA A 210 10.51 3.50 -8.54
N TYR A 211 11.68 4.05 -8.92
CA TYR A 211 11.83 4.94 -10.07
C TYR A 211 13.00 4.49 -10.97
N GLY A 212 12.75 4.32 -12.28
CA GLY A 212 13.74 3.84 -13.24
C GLY A 212 14.98 4.72 -13.32
N GLY A 213 16.16 4.08 -13.32
CA GLY A 213 17.44 4.77 -13.40
C GLY A 213 17.83 5.58 -12.16
N ALA A 214 17.05 5.52 -11.08
CA ALA A 214 17.28 6.32 -9.88
C ALA A 214 18.59 5.96 -9.16
N PRO A 215 19.58 6.86 -9.11
CA PRO A 215 20.76 6.68 -8.29
C PRO A 215 20.43 6.87 -6.81
N LEU A 216 21.27 6.28 -5.95
CA LEU A 216 21.07 6.31 -4.51
C LEU A 216 21.00 7.73 -3.91
N ARG A 217 21.64 8.72 -4.54
CA ARG A 217 21.56 10.13 -4.12
C ARG A 217 20.12 10.71 -4.20
N TRP A 218 19.24 10.16 -5.04
CA TRP A 218 17.84 10.60 -5.09
C TRP A 218 17.00 9.99 -3.95
N TRP A 219 17.50 8.94 -3.34
CA TRP A 219 16.92 8.29 -2.16
C TRP A 219 17.51 8.80 -0.85
N ASN A 220 18.79 9.15 -0.84
CA ASN A 220 19.47 9.57 0.39
C ASN A 220 19.10 11.01 0.79
N PRO A 221 18.41 11.24 1.93
CA PRO A 221 18.03 12.59 2.38
C PRO A 221 19.21 13.50 2.69
N GLU A 222 20.40 12.96 2.97
CA GLU A 222 21.62 13.73 3.18
C GLU A 222 22.17 14.34 1.87
N GLU A 223 21.60 13.93 0.71
CA GLU A 223 21.99 14.43 -0.62
C GLU A 223 20.80 15.16 -1.28
N ASN A 224 20.06 14.47 -2.18
CA ASN A 224 18.84 15.02 -2.79
C ASN A 224 17.58 14.57 -2.07
N GLY A 225 17.43 13.26 -1.79
CA GLY A 225 16.35 12.68 -0.99
C GLY A 225 14.93 12.79 -1.54
N ALA A 226 14.74 13.30 -2.76
CA ALA A 226 13.42 13.59 -3.30
C ALA A 226 12.50 12.36 -3.37
N LEU A 227 13.05 11.18 -3.70
CA LEU A 227 12.27 9.95 -3.77
C LEU A 227 11.87 9.43 -2.40
N THR A 228 12.73 9.57 -1.41
CA THR A 228 12.41 9.25 -0.01
C THR A 228 11.33 10.16 0.53
N GLN A 229 11.44 11.47 0.29
CA GLN A 229 10.41 12.41 0.70
C GLN A 229 9.05 12.06 0.10
N ASN A 230 8.99 11.79 -1.20
CA ASN A 230 7.76 11.42 -1.89
C ASN A 230 7.20 10.07 -1.41
N MET A 231 8.04 9.09 -1.10
CA MET A 231 7.63 7.83 -0.48
C MET A 231 7.03 8.06 0.91
N LEU A 232 7.68 8.86 1.76
CA LEU A 232 7.19 9.17 3.11
C LEU A 232 5.88 9.97 3.09
N GLU A 233 5.71 10.87 2.13
CA GLU A 233 4.47 11.60 1.92
C GLU A 233 3.33 10.63 1.57
N MET A 234 3.54 9.72 0.62
CA MET A 234 2.56 8.70 0.25
C MET A 234 2.21 7.79 1.44
N LEU A 235 3.18 7.36 2.23
CA LEU A 235 2.93 6.54 3.42
C LEU A 235 2.16 7.32 4.50
N GLY A 236 2.50 8.59 4.70
CA GLY A 236 1.83 9.46 5.67
C GLY A 236 0.36 9.74 5.33
N ASP A 237 0.05 9.98 4.06
CA ASP A 237 -1.32 10.26 3.60
C ASP A 237 -2.28 9.08 3.84
N TYR A 238 -1.75 7.86 3.92
CA TYR A 238 -2.52 6.63 4.16
C TYR A 238 -2.28 5.99 5.52
N ASP A 239 -1.54 6.67 6.42
CA ASP A 239 -1.17 6.15 7.76
C ASP A 239 -0.56 4.73 7.70
N ILE A 240 0.35 4.54 6.73
CA ILE A 240 1.00 3.25 6.49
C ILE A 240 2.32 3.15 7.25
N HIS A 241 2.37 2.22 8.21
CA HIS A 241 3.60 1.79 8.88
C HIS A 241 4.01 0.44 8.28
N PRO A 242 4.88 0.40 7.25
CA PRO A 242 5.10 -0.81 6.47
C PRO A 242 5.75 -1.93 7.27
N LYS A 243 5.47 -3.18 6.88
CA LYS A 243 6.11 -4.38 7.44
C LYS A 243 7.59 -4.45 7.10
N ALA A 244 7.94 -4.09 5.86
CA ALA A 244 9.32 -4.03 5.38
C ALA A 244 9.43 -3.17 4.11
N VAL A 245 10.66 -2.78 3.78
CA VAL A 245 11.03 -2.18 2.49
C VAL A 245 11.71 -3.24 1.62
N LEU A 246 11.18 -3.42 0.41
CA LEU A 246 11.72 -4.29 -0.64
C LEU A 246 12.57 -3.40 -1.56
N TRP A 247 13.89 -3.64 -1.57
CA TRP A 247 14.85 -2.73 -2.20
C TRP A 247 15.63 -3.40 -3.34
N VAL A 248 15.55 -2.82 -4.55
CA VAL A 248 16.40 -3.23 -5.69
C VAL A 248 16.93 -1.98 -6.38
N GLN A 249 18.21 -1.71 -6.17
CA GLN A 249 18.89 -0.54 -6.71
C GLN A 249 20.41 -0.77 -6.68
N GLY A 250 21.16 -0.16 -7.58
CA GLY A 250 22.63 -0.20 -7.58
C GLY A 250 23.25 -0.14 -8.97
N GLU A 251 22.48 -0.40 -10.03
CA GLU A 251 22.96 -0.34 -11.41
C GLU A 251 23.39 1.07 -11.78
N ALA A 252 22.70 2.10 -11.27
CA ALA A 252 23.06 3.50 -11.50
C ALA A 252 24.45 3.82 -10.94
N GLU A 253 24.80 3.34 -9.76
CA GLU A 253 26.13 3.53 -9.15
C GLU A 253 27.25 2.85 -9.95
N GLY A 254 26.93 1.69 -10.54
CA GLY A 254 27.85 1.04 -11.45
C GLY A 254 28.17 1.88 -12.68
N TYR A 255 27.15 2.43 -13.33
CA TYR A 255 27.31 3.32 -14.51
C TYR A 255 27.93 4.67 -14.16
N GLU A 256 27.61 5.24 -13.03
CA GLU A 256 28.12 6.55 -12.59
C GLU A 256 29.51 6.47 -11.95
N ASN A 257 30.11 5.28 -11.87
CA ASN A 257 31.41 5.05 -11.22
C ASN A 257 31.45 5.52 -9.76
N SER A 258 30.34 5.33 -9.04
CA SER A 258 30.15 5.73 -7.64
C SER A 258 29.96 4.54 -6.67
N ALA A 259 30.27 3.33 -7.10
CA ALA A 259 30.05 2.09 -6.37
C ALA A 259 30.77 2.04 -5.00
N GLU A 260 31.95 2.66 -4.87
CA GLU A 260 32.74 2.67 -3.64
C GLU A 260 32.02 3.32 -2.44
N THR A 261 31.07 4.20 -2.70
CA THR A 261 30.30 4.90 -1.65
C THR A 261 28.95 4.25 -1.36
N TYR A 262 28.60 3.16 -2.03
CA TYR A 262 27.29 2.55 -1.97
C TYR A 262 26.88 2.17 -0.53
N LEU A 263 27.75 1.47 0.19
CA LEU A 263 27.42 0.96 1.53
C LEU A 263 27.13 2.09 2.52
N ASP A 264 27.93 3.14 2.51
CA ASP A 264 27.76 4.29 3.41
C ASP A 264 26.46 5.04 3.11
N ARG A 265 26.21 5.29 1.83
CA ARG A 265 25.00 5.99 1.36
C ARG A 265 23.72 5.17 1.61
N PHE A 266 23.78 3.86 1.39
CA PHE A 266 22.66 2.97 1.70
C PHE A 266 22.41 2.89 3.22
N THR A 267 23.45 2.88 4.04
CA THR A 267 23.33 2.92 5.49
C THR A 267 22.65 4.21 5.95
N ALA A 268 23.04 5.35 5.39
CA ALA A 268 22.43 6.65 5.68
C ALA A 268 20.94 6.67 5.28
N PHE A 269 20.61 6.15 4.10
CA PHE A 269 19.23 6.02 3.62
C PHE A 269 18.37 5.16 4.55
N VAL A 270 18.82 3.95 4.90
CA VAL A 270 18.09 3.05 5.82
C VAL A 270 17.84 3.71 7.17
N ARG A 271 18.86 4.38 7.74
CA ARG A 271 18.73 5.12 9.00
C ARG A 271 17.67 6.21 8.90
N ALA A 272 17.73 7.04 7.85
CA ALA A 272 16.83 8.16 7.66
C ALA A 272 15.36 7.71 7.48
N VAL A 273 15.10 6.64 6.74
CA VAL A 273 13.76 6.08 6.58
C VAL A 273 13.22 5.54 7.90
N ARG A 274 14.02 4.80 8.66
CA ARG A 274 13.64 4.28 9.99
C ARG A 274 13.32 5.40 10.96
N GLU A 275 14.12 6.45 10.98
CA GLU A 275 13.91 7.62 11.83
C GLU A 275 12.62 8.35 11.45
N ALA A 276 12.41 8.62 10.16
CA ALA A 276 11.22 9.32 9.67
C ALA A 276 9.92 8.56 9.96
N LEU A 277 9.94 7.23 9.88
CA LEU A 277 8.77 6.38 10.18
C LEU A 277 8.62 6.03 11.66
N GLY A 278 9.58 6.38 12.52
CA GLY A 278 9.58 5.96 13.92
C GLY A 278 9.68 4.45 14.11
N GLN A 279 10.26 3.73 13.13
CA GLN A 279 10.41 2.27 13.12
C GLN A 279 11.90 1.87 13.08
N PRO A 280 12.62 1.93 14.22
CA PRO A 280 14.08 1.71 14.25
C PRO A 280 14.52 0.31 13.78
N GLU A 281 13.63 -0.66 13.86
CA GLU A 281 13.86 -2.05 13.43
C GLU A 281 13.22 -2.41 12.10
N LEU A 282 12.68 -1.44 11.33
CA LEU A 282 12.05 -1.69 10.05
C LEU A 282 12.96 -2.54 9.15
N PRO A 283 12.52 -3.74 8.74
CA PRO A 283 13.33 -4.60 7.90
C PRO A 283 13.50 -4.04 6.48
N PHE A 284 14.71 -4.23 5.92
CA PHE A 284 14.99 -4.01 4.52
C PHE A 284 15.40 -5.33 3.86
N LEU A 285 14.68 -5.73 2.83
CA LEU A 285 15.05 -6.82 1.96
C LEU A 285 15.72 -6.23 0.71
N THR A 286 17.04 -6.28 0.64
CA THR A 286 17.78 -5.87 -0.56
C THR A 286 18.00 -7.06 -1.48
N VAL A 287 17.80 -6.88 -2.78
CA VAL A 287 18.19 -7.84 -3.81
C VAL A 287 19.48 -7.31 -4.44
N GLN A 288 20.51 -8.15 -4.50
CA GLN A 288 21.74 -7.80 -5.21
C GLN A 288 21.40 -7.47 -6.67
N ILE A 289 22.11 -6.51 -7.24
CA ILE A 289 21.99 -6.28 -8.69
C ILE A 289 22.47 -7.50 -9.47
N ASN A 290 21.80 -7.81 -10.57
CA ASN A 290 22.17 -8.89 -11.47
C ASN A 290 23.50 -8.56 -12.19
N ARG A 291 23.96 -9.41 -13.08
CA ARG A 291 25.09 -9.11 -13.95
C ARG A 291 24.73 -8.01 -14.97
N CYS A 292 25.73 -7.30 -15.48
CA CYS A 292 25.62 -6.49 -16.66
C CYS A 292 26.11 -7.27 -17.88
N ALA A 293 25.28 -7.46 -18.89
CA ALA A 293 25.61 -8.20 -20.11
C ALA A 293 25.90 -7.28 -21.30
N GLU A 294 25.95 -5.97 -21.08
CA GLU A 294 26.07 -4.98 -22.14
C GLU A 294 27.45 -4.99 -22.83
N THR A 295 28.49 -5.13 -22.06
CA THR A 295 29.86 -4.93 -22.57
C THR A 295 30.87 -5.92 -22.01
N LYS A 296 32.05 -5.96 -22.63
CA LYS A 296 33.26 -6.59 -22.10
C LYS A 296 34.14 -5.55 -21.39
N ASP A 297 33.57 -4.56 -20.75
CA ASP A 297 34.27 -3.50 -20.05
C ASP A 297 34.60 -3.97 -18.63
N GLU A 298 35.87 -4.28 -18.40
CA GLU A 298 36.38 -4.74 -17.11
C GLU A 298 36.20 -3.68 -16.00
N ALA A 299 36.21 -2.39 -16.34
CA ALA A 299 36.00 -1.32 -15.37
C ALA A 299 34.54 -1.30 -14.89
N LEU A 300 33.59 -1.49 -15.79
CA LEU A 300 32.18 -1.60 -15.47
C LEU A 300 31.88 -2.84 -14.64
N ASP A 301 32.42 -4.00 -15.02
CA ASP A 301 32.29 -5.25 -14.26
C ASP A 301 32.83 -5.10 -12.83
N ARG A 302 33.94 -4.38 -12.68
CA ARG A 302 34.50 -4.07 -11.35
C ARG A 302 33.52 -3.22 -10.51
N GLN A 303 32.94 -2.16 -11.08
CA GLN A 303 31.95 -1.33 -10.38
C GLN A 303 30.73 -2.16 -9.93
N TRP A 304 30.23 -3.03 -10.82
CA TRP A 304 29.16 -3.98 -10.48
C TRP A 304 29.54 -4.92 -9.33
N GLY A 305 30.76 -5.43 -9.35
CA GLY A 305 31.30 -6.27 -8.28
C GLY A 305 31.33 -5.53 -6.93
N ILE A 306 31.75 -4.26 -6.92
CA ILE A 306 31.80 -3.43 -5.72
C ILE A 306 30.39 -3.19 -5.16
N VAL A 307 29.40 -2.86 -6.01
CA VAL A 307 28.00 -2.69 -5.58
C VAL A 307 27.47 -3.98 -4.98
N ARG A 308 27.62 -5.13 -5.65
CA ARG A 308 27.16 -6.43 -5.12
C ARG A 308 27.78 -6.77 -3.78
N GLU A 309 29.09 -6.53 -3.62
CA GLU A 309 29.75 -6.73 -2.34
C GLU A 309 29.25 -5.79 -1.26
N ALA A 310 29.00 -4.51 -1.59
CA ALA A 310 28.41 -3.56 -0.66
C ALA A 310 27.00 -3.99 -0.21
N GLN A 311 26.18 -4.51 -1.11
CA GLN A 311 24.84 -5.05 -0.80
C GLN A 311 24.93 -6.29 0.11
N ARG A 312 25.87 -7.19 -0.17
CA ARG A 312 26.13 -8.34 0.72
C ARG A 312 26.60 -7.88 2.11
N MET A 313 27.51 -6.91 2.16
CA MET A 313 28.01 -6.36 3.42
C MET A 313 26.93 -5.65 4.21
N ALA A 314 26.00 -4.94 3.56
CA ALA A 314 24.88 -4.28 4.23
C ALA A 314 24.09 -5.25 5.12
N ALA A 315 23.85 -6.49 4.66
CA ALA A 315 23.19 -7.52 5.46
C ALA A 315 24.00 -7.99 6.69
N HIS A 316 25.30 -7.72 6.75
CA HIS A 316 26.14 -8.06 7.89
C HIS A 316 26.33 -6.89 8.87
N VAL A 317 26.29 -5.65 8.38
CA VAL A 317 26.64 -4.48 9.20
C VAL A 317 25.46 -3.62 9.60
N ILE A 318 24.34 -3.74 8.88
CA ILE A 318 23.11 -2.98 9.20
C ILE A 318 22.09 -3.95 9.81
N PRO A 319 21.68 -3.76 11.08
CA PRO A 319 20.66 -4.62 11.69
C PRO A 319 19.37 -4.66 10.88
N HIS A 320 18.68 -5.81 10.86
CA HIS A 320 17.41 -6.01 10.14
C HIS A 320 17.47 -5.71 8.62
N VAL A 321 18.66 -5.84 8.02
CA VAL A 321 18.84 -5.86 6.56
C VAL A 321 19.17 -7.28 6.15
N CYS A 322 18.50 -7.79 5.12
CA CYS A 322 18.85 -9.05 4.47
C CYS A 322 19.10 -8.83 2.98
N CYS A 323 19.92 -9.70 2.40
CA CYS A 323 20.34 -9.59 1.01
C CYS A 323 20.06 -10.91 0.27
N VAL A 324 19.40 -10.82 -0.87
CA VAL A 324 19.11 -11.96 -1.75
C VAL A 324 19.95 -11.83 -3.02
N PRO A 325 20.74 -12.84 -3.41
CA PRO A 325 21.50 -12.81 -4.64
C PRO A 325 20.59 -12.95 -5.88
N SER A 326 21.00 -12.33 -6.98
CA SER A 326 20.26 -12.40 -8.24
C SER A 326 21.16 -12.61 -9.48
N ALA A 327 22.46 -12.81 -9.31
CA ALA A 327 23.41 -12.86 -10.40
C ALA A 327 23.19 -14.00 -11.41
N ASP A 328 22.47 -15.04 -11.03
CA ASP A 328 22.11 -16.22 -11.83
C ASP A 328 20.73 -16.12 -12.50
N LEU A 329 19.96 -15.07 -12.19
CA LEU A 329 18.63 -14.90 -12.79
C LEU A 329 18.73 -14.54 -14.28
N ALA A 330 17.73 -14.96 -15.04
CA ALA A 330 17.62 -14.65 -16.45
C ALA A 330 17.39 -13.14 -16.69
N LEU A 331 18.00 -12.61 -17.74
CA LEU A 331 17.86 -11.21 -18.14
C LEU A 331 16.93 -11.08 -19.35
N TYR A 332 16.13 -10.03 -19.35
CA TYR A 332 15.30 -9.62 -20.48
C TYR A 332 16.14 -8.82 -21.51
N ASP A 333 16.99 -7.96 -21.03
CA ASP A 333 17.96 -7.20 -21.79
C ASP A 333 19.37 -7.32 -21.14
N PHE A 334 20.21 -6.31 -21.23
CA PHE A 334 21.58 -6.38 -20.69
C PHE A 334 21.67 -6.14 -19.17
N ILE A 335 20.62 -5.63 -18.50
CA ILE A 335 20.61 -5.37 -17.03
C ILE A 335 19.29 -5.68 -16.33
N HIS A 336 18.17 -5.77 -17.07
CA HIS A 336 16.89 -6.01 -16.45
C HIS A 336 16.54 -7.49 -16.40
N ASN A 337 16.03 -7.93 -15.26
CA ASN A 337 15.53 -9.27 -15.10
C ASN A 337 14.38 -9.56 -16.07
N SER A 338 14.34 -10.78 -16.60
CA SER A 338 13.22 -11.29 -17.40
C SER A 338 12.03 -11.62 -16.49
N ALA A 339 10.88 -11.94 -17.08
CA ALA A 339 9.72 -12.39 -16.33
C ALA A 339 9.95 -13.77 -15.65
N GLU A 340 10.85 -14.60 -16.22
CA GLU A 340 11.29 -15.85 -15.59
C GLU A 340 12.26 -15.59 -14.44
N GLY A 341 13.16 -14.59 -14.59
CA GLY A 341 14.13 -14.19 -13.56
C GLY A 341 13.50 -13.39 -12.45
#